data_b606159b2adc2d08eef768a2534e594b
#
_entry.id   b606159b2adc2d08eef768a2534e594b
#
_cell.length_a   1.000
_cell.length_b   1.000
_cell.length_c   1.000
_cell.angle_alpha   90.00
_cell.angle_beta   90.00
_cell.angle_gamma   90.00
#
_symmetry.space_group_name_H-M   'P 1'
#
loop_
_entity.id
_entity.type
_entity.pdbx_description
1 polymer ?
#
loop_
_entity_poly.entity_id
_entity_poly.type
_entity_poly.pdbx_seq_one_letter_code
_entity_poly.pdbx_strand_id
1 'polypeptide(L)'
;MLEFGADYYDGKSSRRTPVTVRVADGVAAVQGEGVSRELPVGRVQITPRIGGTPQRLELPDGALLTTSAHDTVAAAFGIRPTTTLAYRLESNLPFVFASLLMLVAIFWLGYRYGLPWAAKEIAMHFPSSIEATLGDEALQSLDTFATEKSQLELAQRKSLTDRFAKLRKTAGLPDGVRLEFRDGGFIGPNALALPGGVVVVTDQLVKIMASDEQVVAVLAHELGHVEQRHSMRVLLQSSVTALVTMAVFGDASAIAGLAATIPTALAHSGFSRDFEREADQFAFDLLRKSGQRPADLGAALVRLQAAHQRDSDEDKSYQEQRAKAGKRPARTTRRRGVDMGYFSTHPATDERIRAANEAPQ
;
A
#
# COMPACT_ATOMS: atom_id res chain seq x y z
N MET A 1 -38.44 20.13 46.54
CA MET A 1 -37.91 21.40 46.04
C MET A 1 -36.43 21.23 45.76
N LEU A 2 -36.03 21.46 44.54
CA LEU A 2 -34.60 21.39 44.10
C LEU A 2 -34.19 22.76 43.62
N GLU A 3 -32.94 23.17 43.93
CA GLU A 3 -32.40 24.48 43.61
C GLU A 3 -31.00 24.36 43.02
N PHE A 4 -30.71 25.16 41.95
CA PHE A 4 -29.40 25.22 41.34
C PHE A 4 -29.12 26.60 40.73
N GLY A 5 -27.83 26.97 40.67
CA GLY A 5 -27.38 28.18 39.96
C GLY A 5 -27.27 27.99 38.47
N ALA A 6 -27.62 28.99 37.70
CA ALA A 6 -27.51 29.01 36.25
C ALA A 6 -27.15 30.40 35.73
N ASP A 7 -26.65 30.46 34.52
CA ASP A 7 -26.47 31.68 33.77
C ASP A 7 -27.65 31.85 32.77
N TYR A 8 -28.33 32.95 32.88
CA TYR A 8 -29.47 33.31 32.02
C TYR A 8 -29.03 34.23 30.88
N TYR A 9 -29.49 33.92 29.70
CA TYR A 9 -29.33 34.70 28.48
C TYR A 9 -30.73 34.96 27.90
N ASP A 10 -31.02 36.23 27.56
CA ASP A 10 -32.35 36.68 27.13
C ASP A 10 -32.71 36.31 25.68
N GLY A 11 -31.82 35.63 24.95
CA GLY A 11 -31.97 35.26 23.55
C GLY A 11 -31.85 36.43 22.57
N LYS A 12 -31.63 37.67 23.06
CA LYS A 12 -31.54 38.91 22.25
C LYS A 12 -30.16 39.54 22.32
N SER A 13 -29.51 39.37 23.47
CA SER A 13 -28.18 39.88 23.72
C SER A 13 -27.25 38.76 24.27
N SER A 14 -25.93 38.95 24.19
CA SER A 14 -24.98 38.05 24.80
C SER A 14 -24.75 38.33 26.29
N ARG A 15 -25.61 39.12 26.93
CA ARG A 15 -25.48 39.44 28.33
C ARG A 15 -25.77 38.23 29.21
N ARG A 16 -24.83 37.88 30.06
CA ARG A 16 -24.93 36.84 31.05
C ARG A 16 -25.47 37.42 32.38
N THR A 17 -26.57 36.87 32.87
CA THR A 17 -27.15 37.23 34.15
C THR A 17 -27.18 36.00 35.05
N PRO A 18 -26.44 35.99 36.17
CA PRO A 18 -26.53 34.90 37.15
C PRO A 18 -27.93 34.80 37.73
N VAL A 19 -28.49 33.61 37.75
CA VAL A 19 -29.82 33.33 38.28
C VAL A 19 -29.83 32.06 39.15
N THR A 20 -30.81 32.02 40.03
CA THR A 20 -31.13 30.79 40.78
C THR A 20 -32.41 30.19 40.21
N VAL A 21 -32.38 28.91 39.89
CA VAL A 21 -33.54 28.14 39.40
C VAL A 21 -34.03 27.25 40.52
N ARG A 22 -35.28 27.38 40.89
CA ARG A 22 -35.99 26.54 41.90
C ARG A 22 -37.05 25.72 41.17
N VAL A 23 -37.04 24.44 41.41
CA VAL A 23 -38.04 23.52 40.82
C VAL A 23 -38.84 22.87 41.96
N ALA A 24 -40.15 23.13 41.97
CA ALA A 24 -41.07 22.51 42.89
C ALA A 24 -42.45 22.36 42.19
N ASP A 25 -43.17 21.31 42.51
CA ASP A 25 -44.56 21.07 42.07
C ASP A 25 -44.78 21.19 40.54
N GLY A 26 -43.80 20.82 39.75
CA GLY A 26 -43.88 20.87 38.26
C GLY A 26 -43.63 22.27 37.69
N VAL A 27 -43.24 23.26 38.52
CA VAL A 27 -42.93 24.65 38.11
C VAL A 27 -41.45 24.94 38.34
N ALA A 28 -40.82 25.57 37.37
CA ALA A 28 -39.45 26.08 37.45
C ALA A 28 -39.55 27.64 37.63
N ALA A 29 -39.10 28.13 38.77
CA ALA A 29 -38.97 29.55 39.06
C ALA A 29 -37.51 29.99 38.86
N VAL A 30 -37.29 30.95 37.96
CA VAL A 30 -35.98 31.52 37.63
C VAL A 30 -35.90 32.92 38.23
N GLN A 31 -34.98 33.17 39.17
CA GLN A 31 -34.83 34.44 39.89
C GLN A 31 -33.39 34.94 39.80
N GLY A 32 -33.25 36.23 39.46
CA GLY A 32 -31.94 36.91 39.41
C GLY A 32 -32.13 38.41 39.23
N GLU A 33 -31.04 39.16 39.08
CA GLU A 33 -31.10 40.59 38.90
C GLU A 33 -31.84 40.96 37.60
N GLY A 34 -33.05 41.58 37.74
CA GLY A 34 -33.89 41.93 36.60
C GLY A 34 -34.59 40.74 35.91
N VAL A 35 -34.43 39.53 36.44
CA VAL A 35 -35.07 38.32 35.90
C VAL A 35 -35.94 37.66 36.99
N SER A 36 -37.27 37.60 36.72
CA SER A 36 -38.21 36.84 37.54
C SER A 36 -39.19 36.15 36.62
N ARG A 37 -39.19 34.83 36.57
CA ARG A 37 -40.00 34.00 35.68
C ARG A 37 -40.43 32.70 36.33
N GLU A 38 -41.65 32.31 36.06
CA GLU A 38 -42.18 31.01 36.46
C GLU A 38 -42.73 30.30 35.19
N LEU A 39 -42.37 29.07 35.00
CA LEU A 39 -42.81 28.27 33.84
C LEU A 39 -42.95 26.79 34.20
N PRO A 40 -43.93 26.11 33.57
CA PRO A 40 -44.05 24.68 33.74
C PRO A 40 -42.78 23.94 33.29
N VAL A 41 -42.31 22.99 34.07
CA VAL A 41 -41.11 22.15 33.77
C VAL A 41 -41.22 21.50 32.40
N GLY A 42 -42.42 21.06 31.98
CA GLY A 42 -42.65 20.44 30.68
C GLY A 42 -42.47 21.35 29.46
N ARG A 43 -42.35 22.67 29.66
CA ARG A 43 -42.09 23.64 28.58
C ARG A 43 -40.61 24.01 28.41
N VAL A 44 -39.74 23.53 29.29
CA VAL A 44 -38.29 23.73 29.19
C VAL A 44 -37.70 22.63 28.33
N GLN A 45 -37.07 22.99 27.24
CA GLN A 45 -36.36 22.05 26.41
C GLN A 45 -34.94 21.89 26.94
N ILE A 46 -34.53 20.65 27.19
CA ILE A 46 -33.20 20.34 27.74
C ILE A 46 -32.38 19.67 26.67
N THR A 47 -31.30 20.31 26.24
CA THR A 47 -30.40 19.77 25.25
C THR A 47 -29.59 18.62 25.85
N PRO A 48 -29.42 17.49 25.15
CA PRO A 48 -28.56 16.40 25.60
C PRO A 48 -27.14 16.89 25.88
N ARG A 49 -26.55 16.38 26.95
CA ARG A 49 -25.19 16.73 27.36
C ARG A 49 -24.17 16.19 26.37
N ILE A 50 -23.22 17.02 25.97
CA ILE A 50 -22.07 16.61 25.15
C ILE A 50 -20.80 16.79 25.99
N GLY A 51 -20.20 15.68 26.42
CA GLY A 51 -18.96 15.70 27.22
C GLY A 51 -19.06 16.49 28.51
N GLY A 52 -18.06 17.34 28.83
CA GLY A 52 -17.99 18.19 30.02
C GLY A 52 -18.63 19.56 29.87
N THR A 53 -19.41 19.82 28.81
CA THR A 53 -20.00 21.14 28.58
C THR A 53 -21.15 21.44 29.55
N PRO A 54 -21.40 22.74 29.87
CA PRO A 54 -22.56 23.12 30.67
C PRO A 54 -23.87 22.68 30.01
N GLN A 55 -24.81 22.23 30.83
CA GLN A 55 -26.15 21.86 30.40
C GLN A 55 -26.91 23.10 29.91
N ARG A 56 -27.59 22.97 28.77
CA ARG A 56 -28.43 24.05 28.19
C ARG A 56 -29.89 23.69 28.40
N LEU A 57 -30.66 24.70 28.88
CA LEU A 57 -32.08 24.60 29.05
C LEU A 57 -32.70 25.79 28.26
N GLU A 58 -33.43 25.47 27.22
CA GLU A 58 -34.10 26.47 26.37
C GLU A 58 -35.51 26.75 26.88
N LEU A 59 -35.80 28.01 27.07
CA LEU A 59 -37.12 28.49 27.53
C LEU A 59 -38.02 28.78 26.31
N PRO A 60 -39.36 28.73 26.48
CA PRO A 60 -40.31 28.90 25.36
C PRO A 60 -40.24 30.23 24.62
N ASP A 61 -39.65 31.24 25.22
CA ASP A 61 -39.45 32.60 24.67
C ASP A 61 -38.10 32.79 23.97
N GLY A 62 -37.34 31.72 23.81
CA GLY A 62 -36.02 31.74 23.18
C GLY A 62 -34.88 32.13 24.13
N ALA A 63 -35.17 32.35 25.40
CA ALA A 63 -34.11 32.55 26.42
C ALA A 63 -33.43 31.22 26.76
N LEU A 64 -32.16 31.30 27.19
CA LEU A 64 -31.32 30.15 27.45
C LEU A 64 -30.77 30.20 28.90
N LEU A 65 -30.83 29.07 29.58
CA LEU A 65 -30.13 28.84 30.83
C LEU A 65 -28.95 27.90 30.59
N THR A 66 -27.79 28.18 31.15
CA THR A 66 -26.64 27.28 31.17
C THR A 66 -26.19 26.99 32.58
N THR A 67 -25.96 25.74 32.93
CA THR A 67 -25.56 25.35 34.28
C THR A 67 -24.63 24.15 34.27
N SER A 68 -23.77 24.08 35.27
CA SER A 68 -22.90 22.92 35.53
C SER A 68 -23.51 21.95 36.55
N ALA A 69 -24.70 22.25 37.09
CA ALA A 69 -25.38 21.44 38.11
C ALA A 69 -26.17 20.27 37.51
N HIS A 70 -25.48 19.41 36.73
CA HIS A 70 -26.07 18.35 35.89
C HIS A 70 -26.99 17.40 36.66
N ASP A 71 -26.55 16.93 37.84
CA ASP A 71 -27.28 15.95 38.63
C ASP A 71 -28.57 16.54 39.20
N THR A 72 -28.49 17.81 39.62
CA THR A 72 -29.63 18.56 40.14
C THR A 72 -30.65 18.83 39.05
N VAL A 73 -30.21 19.19 37.85
CA VAL A 73 -31.09 19.35 36.68
C VAL A 73 -31.77 18.01 36.31
N ALA A 74 -30.99 16.94 36.26
CA ALA A 74 -31.55 15.62 35.95
C ALA A 74 -32.63 15.20 36.97
N ALA A 75 -32.39 15.43 38.26
CA ALA A 75 -33.35 15.13 39.32
C ALA A 75 -34.56 16.06 39.26
N ALA A 76 -34.37 17.36 39.02
CA ALA A 76 -35.44 18.37 39.01
C ALA A 76 -36.40 18.21 37.81
N PHE A 77 -35.87 17.80 36.65
CA PHE A 77 -36.62 17.67 35.42
C PHE A 77 -37.00 16.20 35.09
N GLY A 78 -36.69 15.26 36.00
CA GLY A 78 -37.02 13.86 35.79
C GLY A 78 -36.29 13.19 34.62
N ILE A 79 -35.15 13.74 34.22
CA ILE A 79 -34.35 13.22 33.12
C ILE A 79 -33.61 11.99 33.62
N ARG A 80 -33.94 10.84 33.09
CA ARG A 80 -33.11 9.67 33.30
C ARG A 80 -31.83 9.87 32.49
N PRO A 81 -30.65 9.83 33.12
CA PRO A 81 -29.41 9.92 32.36
C PRO A 81 -29.40 8.75 31.38
N THR A 82 -29.67 9.02 30.10
CA THR A 82 -29.45 8.03 29.03
C THR A 82 -27.93 7.90 28.88
N THR A 83 -27.32 7.13 29.78
CA THR A 83 -25.94 6.68 29.60
C THR A 83 -25.95 5.70 28.46
N THR A 84 -26.01 6.21 27.23
CA THR A 84 -25.81 5.39 26.03
C THR A 84 -24.44 4.73 26.15
N LEU A 85 -24.35 3.50 25.67
CA LEU A 85 -23.09 2.75 25.64
C LEU A 85 -21.97 3.59 25.01
N ALA A 86 -22.29 4.42 24.01
CA ALA A 86 -21.41 5.41 23.40
C ALA A 86 -20.85 6.41 24.42
N TYR A 87 -21.70 7.03 25.27
CA TYR A 87 -21.25 7.99 26.25
C TYR A 87 -20.29 7.36 27.30
N ARG A 88 -20.54 6.12 27.74
CA ARG A 88 -19.64 5.41 28.66
C ARG A 88 -18.30 5.08 28.03
N LEU A 89 -18.28 4.81 26.72
CA LEU A 89 -17.05 4.55 25.98
C LEU A 89 -16.26 5.86 25.73
N GLU A 90 -16.94 6.92 25.31
CA GLU A 90 -16.31 8.23 25.03
C GLU A 90 -15.80 8.94 26.28
N SER A 91 -16.47 8.77 27.43
CA SER A 91 -16.06 9.40 28.70
C SER A 91 -14.89 8.71 29.39
N ASN A 92 -14.48 7.53 28.93
CA ASN A 92 -13.41 6.76 29.52
C ASN A 92 -12.17 6.74 28.65
N LEU A 93 -11.20 7.62 28.93
CA LEU A 93 -9.94 7.77 28.18
C LEU A 93 -9.25 6.44 27.85
N PRO A 94 -9.11 5.46 28.76
CA PRO A 94 -8.57 4.15 28.42
C PRO A 94 -9.31 3.42 27.30
N PHE A 95 -10.66 3.53 27.26
CA PHE A 95 -11.44 2.94 26.20
C PHE A 95 -11.25 3.63 24.86
N VAL A 96 -11.10 4.95 24.83
CA VAL A 96 -10.80 5.72 23.62
C VAL A 96 -9.44 5.30 23.08
N PHE A 97 -8.42 5.19 23.92
CA PHE A 97 -7.10 4.70 23.50
C PHE A 97 -7.15 3.25 23.00
N ALA A 98 -7.87 2.37 23.70
CA ALA A 98 -8.01 0.97 23.27
C ALA A 98 -8.72 0.87 21.92
N SER A 99 -9.78 1.66 21.70
CA SER A 99 -10.49 1.71 20.42
C SER A 99 -9.61 2.21 19.28
N LEU A 100 -8.79 3.25 19.55
CA LEU A 100 -7.84 3.77 18.57
C LEU A 100 -6.77 2.72 18.22
N LEU A 101 -6.19 2.08 19.23
CA LEU A 101 -5.22 0.99 19.02
C LEU A 101 -5.83 -0.17 18.23
N MET A 102 -7.07 -0.55 18.57
CA MET A 102 -7.80 -1.60 17.84
C MET A 102 -8.01 -1.20 16.38
N LEU A 103 -8.42 0.05 16.10
CA LEU A 103 -8.60 0.56 14.73
C LEU A 103 -7.29 0.51 13.94
N VAL A 104 -6.20 0.98 14.55
CA VAL A 104 -4.86 0.93 13.95
C VAL A 104 -4.43 -0.52 13.68
N ALA A 105 -4.68 -1.43 14.63
CA ALA A 105 -4.38 -2.85 14.46
C ALA A 105 -5.20 -3.50 13.34
N ILE A 106 -6.49 -3.21 13.26
CA ILE A 106 -7.37 -3.71 12.18
C ILE A 106 -6.89 -3.18 10.82
N PHE A 107 -6.58 -1.89 10.74
CA PHE A 107 -6.06 -1.29 9.51
C PHE A 107 -4.72 -1.92 9.10
N TRP A 108 -3.80 -2.09 10.06
CA TRP A 108 -2.51 -2.72 9.82
C TRP A 108 -2.64 -4.18 9.37
N LEU A 109 -3.49 -4.97 10.02
CA LEU A 109 -3.77 -6.35 9.65
C LEU A 109 -4.41 -6.43 8.25
N GLY A 110 -5.37 -5.55 7.97
CA GLY A 110 -6.01 -5.46 6.65
C GLY A 110 -5.00 -5.12 5.56
N TYR A 111 -4.13 -4.15 5.80
CA TYR A 111 -3.08 -3.77 4.85
C TYR A 111 -2.01 -4.86 4.69
N ARG A 112 -1.55 -5.47 5.81
CA ARG A 112 -0.43 -6.44 5.79
C ARG A 112 -0.83 -7.82 5.27
N TYR A 113 -2.08 -8.25 5.51
CA TYR A 113 -2.55 -9.58 5.16
C TYR A 113 -3.79 -9.58 4.26
N GLY A 114 -4.75 -8.71 4.54
CA GLY A 114 -6.01 -8.64 3.79
C GLY A 114 -5.82 -8.17 2.35
N LEU A 115 -5.07 -7.09 2.16
CA LEU A 115 -4.79 -6.55 0.82
C LEU A 115 -4.00 -7.53 -0.07
N PRO A 116 -2.89 -8.17 0.38
CA PRO A 116 -2.21 -9.18 -0.42
C PRO A 116 -3.07 -10.41 -0.74
N TRP A 117 -3.88 -10.86 0.21
CA TRP A 117 -4.81 -11.95 0.00
C TRP A 117 -5.88 -11.60 -1.05
N ALA A 118 -6.52 -10.44 -0.92
CA ALA A 118 -7.53 -9.99 -1.88
C ALA A 118 -6.93 -9.77 -3.29
N ALA A 119 -5.73 -9.18 -3.36
CA ALA A 119 -5.02 -8.99 -4.62
C ALA A 119 -4.69 -10.34 -5.29
N LYS A 120 -4.30 -11.36 -4.52
CA LYS A 120 -4.07 -12.73 -5.05
C LYS A 120 -5.37 -13.31 -5.61
N GLU A 121 -6.44 -13.27 -4.84
CA GLU A 121 -7.73 -13.83 -5.24
C GLU A 121 -8.29 -13.15 -6.50
N ILE A 122 -8.27 -11.81 -6.53
CA ILE A 122 -8.69 -11.04 -7.71
C ILE A 122 -7.79 -11.35 -8.90
N ALA A 123 -6.47 -11.34 -8.72
CA ALA A 123 -5.53 -11.61 -9.82
C ALA A 123 -5.78 -12.98 -10.45
N MET A 124 -6.01 -14.02 -9.66
CA MET A 124 -6.23 -15.39 -10.17
C MET A 124 -7.50 -15.53 -10.99
N HIS A 125 -8.51 -14.69 -10.76
CA HIS A 125 -9.78 -14.68 -11.50
C HIS A 125 -9.86 -13.55 -12.54
N PHE A 126 -8.76 -12.80 -12.74
CA PHE A 126 -8.77 -11.67 -13.66
C PHE A 126 -8.83 -12.14 -15.11
N PRO A 127 -9.62 -11.46 -15.98
CA PRO A 127 -9.74 -11.86 -17.39
C PRO A 127 -8.41 -11.82 -18.12
N SER A 128 -8.00 -12.93 -18.72
CA SER A 128 -6.72 -13.06 -19.42
C SER A 128 -6.56 -12.11 -20.62
N SER A 129 -7.67 -11.73 -21.27
CA SER A 129 -7.66 -10.76 -22.37
C SER A 129 -7.24 -9.36 -21.92
N ILE A 130 -7.73 -8.90 -20.76
CA ILE A 130 -7.35 -7.60 -20.19
C ILE A 130 -5.90 -7.65 -19.72
N GLU A 131 -5.51 -8.74 -19.06
CA GLU A 131 -4.15 -8.94 -18.60
C GLU A 131 -3.14 -8.92 -19.75
N ALA A 132 -3.48 -9.54 -20.89
CA ALA A 132 -2.65 -9.50 -22.09
C ALA A 132 -2.48 -8.08 -22.64
N THR A 133 -3.57 -7.28 -22.69
CA THR A 133 -3.50 -5.88 -23.10
C THR A 133 -2.57 -5.07 -22.18
N LEU A 134 -2.70 -5.24 -20.85
CA LEU A 134 -1.80 -4.58 -19.89
C LEU A 134 -0.34 -4.99 -20.09
N GLY A 135 -0.08 -6.24 -20.44
CA GLY A 135 1.26 -6.74 -20.74
C GLY A 135 1.84 -6.12 -22.02
N ASP A 136 1.05 -5.99 -23.06
CA ASP A 136 1.48 -5.35 -24.32
C ASP A 136 1.76 -3.86 -24.12
N GLU A 137 0.91 -3.15 -23.35
CA GLU A 137 1.14 -1.73 -22.98
C GLU A 137 2.40 -1.57 -22.13
N ALA A 138 2.63 -2.47 -21.17
CA ALA A 138 3.83 -2.47 -20.35
C ALA A 138 5.08 -2.70 -21.19
N LEU A 139 5.06 -3.65 -22.13
CA LEU A 139 6.15 -3.91 -23.05
C LEU A 139 6.42 -2.70 -23.95
N GLN A 140 5.38 -2.10 -24.52
CA GLN A 140 5.51 -0.89 -25.37
C GLN A 140 6.14 0.29 -24.60
N SER A 141 5.72 0.47 -23.34
CA SER A 141 6.32 1.49 -22.48
C SER A 141 7.80 1.20 -22.20
N LEU A 142 8.13 -0.06 -21.90
CA LEU A 142 9.52 -0.49 -21.70
C LEU A 142 10.36 -0.19 -22.94
N ASP A 143 9.85 -0.51 -24.12
CA ASP A 143 10.50 -0.25 -25.42
C ASP A 143 10.64 1.26 -25.72
N THR A 144 9.73 2.08 -25.20
CA THR A 144 9.79 3.54 -25.42
C THR A 144 10.83 4.23 -24.55
N PHE A 145 11.00 3.78 -23.31
CA PHE A 145 11.76 4.55 -22.32
C PHE A 145 13.05 3.89 -21.84
N ALA A 146 13.22 2.58 -22.01
CA ALA A 146 14.22 1.84 -21.27
C ALA A 146 15.00 0.79 -22.07
N THR A 147 14.46 0.28 -23.18
CA THR A 147 15.10 -0.81 -23.94
C THR A 147 15.19 -0.50 -25.43
N GLU A 148 16.06 -1.24 -26.10
CA GLU A 148 16.26 -1.22 -27.55
C GLU A 148 16.09 -2.62 -28.14
N LYS A 149 16.13 -2.72 -29.46
CA LYS A 149 16.06 -4.01 -30.14
C LYS A 149 17.27 -4.89 -29.77
N SER A 150 17.01 -6.15 -29.45
CA SER A 150 18.06 -7.12 -29.10
C SER A 150 19.12 -7.23 -30.20
N GLN A 151 20.36 -7.30 -29.75
CA GLN A 151 21.58 -7.50 -30.55
C GLN A 151 22.11 -8.94 -30.48
N LEU A 152 21.40 -9.86 -29.79
CA LEU A 152 21.77 -11.28 -29.74
C LEU A 152 21.63 -11.93 -31.10
N GLU A 153 22.50 -12.87 -31.39
CA GLU A 153 22.44 -13.66 -32.62
C GLU A 153 21.11 -14.41 -32.74
N LEU A 154 20.61 -14.53 -33.97
CA LEU A 154 19.34 -15.21 -34.25
C LEU A 154 19.35 -16.67 -33.77
N ALA A 155 20.50 -17.36 -33.91
CA ALA A 155 20.64 -18.75 -33.48
C ALA A 155 20.50 -18.86 -31.94
N GLN A 156 21.11 -17.94 -31.19
CA GLN A 156 21.01 -17.92 -29.73
C GLN A 156 19.58 -17.61 -29.27
N ARG A 157 18.96 -16.58 -29.86
CA ARG A 157 17.54 -16.25 -29.55
C ARG A 157 16.64 -17.45 -29.82
N LYS A 158 16.84 -18.11 -30.97
CA LYS A 158 16.04 -19.32 -31.31
C LYS A 158 16.27 -20.44 -30.29
N SER A 159 17.50 -20.75 -29.92
CA SER A 159 17.82 -21.77 -28.91
C SER A 159 17.10 -21.51 -27.60
N LEU A 160 17.17 -20.27 -27.09
CA LEU A 160 16.53 -19.89 -25.84
C LEU A 160 15.01 -19.89 -25.94
N THR A 161 14.44 -19.46 -27.08
CA THR A 161 12.98 -19.52 -27.32
C THR A 161 12.48 -20.96 -27.33
N ASP A 162 13.21 -21.87 -27.99
CA ASP A 162 12.83 -23.29 -28.06
C ASP A 162 12.90 -23.94 -26.66
N ARG A 163 13.90 -23.60 -25.84
CA ARG A 163 14.03 -24.05 -24.46
C ARG A 163 12.94 -23.47 -23.55
N PHE A 164 12.63 -22.18 -23.70
CA PHE A 164 11.53 -21.52 -22.98
C PHE A 164 10.17 -22.16 -23.33
N ALA A 165 9.91 -22.44 -24.58
CA ALA A 165 8.66 -23.10 -25.01
C ALA A 165 8.52 -24.49 -24.37
N LYS A 166 9.63 -25.25 -24.20
CA LYS A 166 9.63 -26.52 -23.49
C LYS A 166 9.30 -26.32 -22.00
N LEU A 167 9.95 -25.36 -21.34
CA LEU A 167 9.66 -25.03 -19.93
C LEU A 167 8.18 -24.66 -19.75
N ARG A 168 7.68 -23.74 -20.58
CA ARG A 168 6.28 -23.30 -20.57
C ARG A 168 5.32 -24.50 -20.68
N LYS A 169 5.58 -25.39 -21.63
CA LYS A 169 4.76 -26.60 -21.82
C LYS A 169 4.83 -27.53 -20.61
N THR A 170 6.03 -27.76 -20.04
CA THR A 170 6.22 -28.57 -18.84
C THR A 170 5.51 -27.96 -17.64
N ALA A 171 5.46 -26.64 -17.56
CA ALA A 171 4.74 -25.89 -16.54
C ALA A 171 3.22 -25.92 -16.72
N GLY A 172 2.70 -26.35 -17.87
CA GLY A 172 1.26 -26.31 -18.18
C GLY A 172 0.73 -24.89 -18.46
N LEU A 173 1.61 -23.95 -18.76
CA LEU A 173 1.24 -22.56 -19.01
C LEU A 173 0.68 -22.39 -20.45
N PRO A 174 -0.24 -21.42 -20.66
CA PRO A 174 -0.87 -21.16 -21.95
C PRO A 174 0.14 -20.78 -23.03
N ASP A 175 -0.25 -21.03 -24.31
CA ASP A 175 0.58 -20.68 -25.46
C ASP A 175 0.81 -19.17 -25.64
N GLY A 176 -0.03 -18.34 -25.04
CA GLY A 176 0.13 -16.89 -25.01
C GLY A 176 1.31 -16.39 -24.18
N VAL A 177 1.87 -17.23 -23.29
CA VAL A 177 3.09 -16.88 -22.54
C VAL A 177 4.29 -16.92 -23.47
N ARG A 178 4.98 -15.77 -23.63
CA ARG A 178 6.03 -15.59 -24.64
C ARG A 178 7.29 -14.96 -24.08
N LEU A 179 8.41 -15.25 -24.74
CA LEU A 179 9.73 -14.69 -24.42
C LEU A 179 10.08 -13.59 -25.41
N GLU A 180 10.47 -12.45 -24.90
CA GLU A 180 10.92 -11.26 -25.63
C GLU A 180 12.36 -10.92 -25.29
N PHE A 181 13.18 -10.63 -26.30
CA PHE A 181 14.58 -10.24 -26.11
C PHE A 181 14.74 -8.73 -26.37
N ARG A 182 15.46 -8.05 -25.49
CA ARG A 182 15.75 -6.61 -25.61
C ARG A 182 17.20 -6.31 -25.26
N ASP A 183 17.77 -5.33 -25.92
CA ASP A 183 18.94 -4.68 -25.37
C ASP A 183 18.49 -3.82 -24.18
N GLY A 184 18.99 -4.14 -23.00
CA GLY A 184 18.55 -3.53 -21.73
C GLY A 184 19.06 -2.10 -21.54
N GLY A 185 19.95 -1.60 -22.40
CA GLY A 185 20.47 -0.24 -22.28
C GLY A 185 20.94 0.07 -20.85
N PHE A 186 20.33 1.06 -20.22
CA PHE A 186 20.66 1.44 -18.85
C PHE A 186 20.09 0.53 -17.77
N ILE A 187 19.14 -0.36 -18.11
CA ILE A 187 18.61 -1.38 -17.18
C ILE A 187 19.71 -2.39 -16.85
N GLY A 188 20.60 -2.68 -17.81
CA GLY A 188 21.65 -3.66 -17.67
C GLY A 188 21.12 -5.11 -17.67
N PRO A 189 21.84 -6.04 -17.00
CA PRO A 189 21.43 -7.44 -16.88
C PRO A 189 20.12 -7.57 -16.13
N ASN A 190 19.03 -8.01 -16.80
CA ASN A 190 17.71 -8.17 -16.17
C ASN A 190 16.83 -9.19 -16.89
N ALA A 191 15.84 -9.72 -16.16
CA ALA A 191 14.69 -10.43 -16.69
C ALA A 191 13.44 -9.93 -15.98
N LEU A 192 12.30 -9.89 -16.66
CA LEU A 192 11.07 -9.29 -16.15
C LEU A 192 9.85 -10.10 -16.61
N ALA A 193 9.02 -10.52 -15.67
CA ALA A 193 7.70 -11.07 -15.96
C ALA A 193 6.67 -9.94 -15.93
N LEU A 194 6.16 -9.53 -17.10
CA LEU A 194 5.09 -8.56 -17.25
C LEU A 194 3.72 -9.22 -17.14
N PRO A 195 2.63 -8.46 -16.95
CA PRO A 195 1.27 -9.02 -17.01
C PRO A 195 1.01 -9.78 -18.30
N GLY A 196 0.03 -10.68 -18.32
CA GLY A 196 -0.35 -11.41 -19.52
C GLY A 196 0.67 -12.41 -20.02
N GLY A 197 1.71 -12.72 -19.23
CA GLY A 197 2.68 -13.76 -19.55
C GLY A 197 3.78 -13.35 -20.52
N VAL A 198 4.05 -12.04 -20.64
CA VAL A 198 5.21 -11.54 -21.39
C VAL A 198 6.44 -11.60 -20.50
N VAL A 199 7.41 -12.42 -20.87
CA VAL A 199 8.72 -12.51 -20.20
C VAL A 199 9.74 -11.79 -21.07
N VAL A 200 10.38 -10.75 -20.51
CA VAL A 200 11.45 -10.00 -21.18
C VAL A 200 12.79 -10.43 -20.60
N VAL A 201 13.77 -10.68 -21.44
CA VAL A 201 15.16 -10.93 -21.04
C VAL A 201 16.10 -9.98 -21.76
N THR A 202 17.04 -9.39 -21.02
CA THR A 202 18.01 -8.47 -21.63
C THR A 202 19.22 -9.21 -22.19
N ASP A 203 19.76 -8.65 -23.27
CA ASP A 203 21.01 -9.14 -23.89
C ASP A 203 22.15 -9.20 -22.89
N GLN A 204 22.22 -8.22 -21.98
CA GLN A 204 23.22 -8.12 -20.95
C GLN A 204 23.12 -9.30 -19.96
N LEU A 205 21.89 -9.72 -19.59
CA LEU A 205 21.72 -10.90 -18.75
C LEU A 205 22.26 -12.14 -19.46
N VAL A 206 21.85 -12.36 -20.71
CA VAL A 206 22.30 -13.52 -21.49
C VAL A 206 23.83 -13.55 -21.60
N LYS A 207 24.48 -12.39 -21.84
CA LYS A 207 25.92 -12.27 -22.01
C LYS A 207 26.75 -12.54 -20.75
N ILE A 208 26.20 -12.24 -19.55
CA ILE A 208 26.93 -12.48 -18.29
C ILE A 208 26.78 -13.91 -17.78
N MET A 209 25.81 -14.68 -18.26
CA MET A 209 25.64 -16.07 -17.88
C MET A 209 26.75 -16.96 -18.46
N ALA A 210 27.13 -18.00 -17.72
CA ALA A 210 28.17 -18.94 -18.17
C ALA A 210 27.66 -19.92 -19.22
N SER A 211 26.35 -20.18 -19.22
CA SER A 211 25.72 -21.15 -20.10
C SER A 211 24.23 -20.83 -20.31
N ASP A 212 23.63 -21.42 -21.33
CA ASP A 212 22.20 -21.35 -21.60
C ASP A 212 21.38 -21.96 -20.45
N GLU A 213 21.91 -22.95 -19.71
CA GLU A 213 21.23 -23.56 -18.55
C GLU A 213 20.98 -22.52 -17.45
N GLN A 214 21.91 -21.61 -17.20
CA GLN A 214 21.75 -20.52 -16.23
C GLN A 214 20.68 -19.52 -16.72
N VAL A 215 20.64 -19.18 -18.01
CA VAL A 215 19.58 -18.33 -18.58
C VAL A 215 18.23 -19.02 -18.41
N VAL A 216 18.16 -20.30 -18.74
CA VAL A 216 16.93 -21.11 -18.64
C VAL A 216 16.45 -21.21 -17.19
N ALA A 217 17.37 -21.28 -16.22
CA ALA A 217 17.02 -21.29 -14.81
C ALA A 217 16.39 -19.94 -14.36
N VAL A 218 16.92 -18.81 -14.83
CA VAL A 218 16.28 -17.50 -14.63
C VAL A 218 14.92 -17.45 -15.30
N LEU A 219 14.80 -17.94 -16.55
CA LEU A 219 13.51 -17.98 -17.25
C LEU A 219 12.47 -18.87 -16.54
N ALA A 220 12.90 -19.95 -15.87
CA ALA A 220 12.02 -20.79 -15.04
C ALA A 220 11.50 -20.00 -13.83
N HIS A 221 12.33 -19.14 -13.23
CA HIS A 221 11.93 -18.24 -12.15
C HIS A 221 10.92 -17.20 -12.64
N GLU A 222 11.15 -16.58 -13.80
CA GLU A 222 10.19 -15.65 -14.41
C GLU A 222 8.85 -16.32 -14.71
N LEU A 223 8.86 -17.59 -15.15
CA LEU A 223 7.63 -18.37 -15.33
C LEU A 223 6.91 -18.59 -13.98
N GLY A 224 7.62 -18.65 -12.86
CA GLY A 224 7.01 -18.66 -11.52
C GLY A 224 6.24 -17.37 -11.22
N HIS A 225 6.80 -16.22 -11.59
CA HIS A 225 6.08 -14.93 -11.47
C HIS A 225 4.84 -14.87 -12.37
N VAL A 226 4.91 -15.43 -13.58
CA VAL A 226 3.77 -15.52 -14.49
C VAL A 226 2.68 -16.42 -13.92
N GLU A 227 3.02 -17.65 -13.48
CA GLU A 227 2.05 -18.61 -12.91
C GLU A 227 1.32 -18.06 -11.70
N GLN A 228 2.04 -17.39 -10.80
CA GLN A 228 1.50 -16.77 -9.59
C GLN A 228 0.89 -15.38 -9.83
N ARG A 229 0.89 -14.91 -11.07
CA ARG A 229 0.40 -13.59 -11.50
C ARG A 229 0.94 -12.43 -10.64
N HIS A 230 2.21 -12.50 -10.25
CA HIS A 230 2.82 -11.54 -9.32
C HIS A 230 2.73 -10.11 -9.81
N SER A 231 2.93 -9.86 -11.12
CA SER A 231 2.82 -8.52 -11.72
C SER A 231 1.41 -7.93 -11.57
N MET A 232 0.35 -8.75 -11.76
CA MET A 232 -1.02 -8.33 -11.52
C MET A 232 -1.29 -8.07 -10.03
N ARG A 233 -0.77 -8.91 -9.13
CA ARG A 233 -0.90 -8.71 -7.67
C ARG A 233 -0.25 -7.40 -7.25
N VAL A 234 0.93 -7.05 -7.79
CA VAL A 234 1.60 -5.76 -7.55
C VAL A 234 0.76 -4.60 -8.05
N LEU A 235 0.25 -4.67 -9.28
CA LEU A 235 -0.62 -3.63 -9.85
C LEU A 235 -1.86 -3.39 -8.98
N LEU A 236 -2.56 -4.44 -8.58
CA LEU A 236 -3.75 -4.33 -7.72
C LEU A 236 -3.42 -3.72 -6.35
N GLN A 237 -2.33 -4.17 -5.69
CA GLN A 237 -1.91 -3.63 -4.40
C GLN A 237 -1.50 -2.15 -4.50
N SER A 238 -0.77 -1.77 -5.55
CA SER A 238 -0.35 -0.40 -5.80
C SER A 238 -1.55 0.51 -6.07
N SER A 239 -2.53 0.03 -6.84
CA SER A 239 -3.76 0.78 -7.14
C SER A 239 -4.57 1.06 -5.88
N VAL A 240 -4.76 0.06 -5.00
CA VAL A 240 -5.45 0.25 -3.72
C VAL A 240 -4.67 1.21 -2.82
N THR A 241 -3.35 1.07 -2.76
CA THR A 241 -2.49 1.96 -1.97
C THR A 241 -2.61 3.41 -2.42
N ALA A 242 -2.62 3.66 -3.74
CA ALA A 242 -2.81 5.00 -4.29
C ALA A 242 -4.20 5.58 -3.97
N LEU A 243 -5.27 4.77 -4.07
CA LEU A 243 -6.62 5.17 -3.72
C LEU A 243 -6.74 5.53 -2.22
N VAL A 244 -6.14 4.74 -1.34
CA VAL A 244 -6.10 5.03 0.10
C VAL A 244 -5.33 6.32 0.38
N THR A 245 -4.17 6.51 -0.27
CA THR A 245 -3.36 7.73 -0.13
C THR A 245 -4.16 8.95 -0.55
N MET A 246 -4.87 8.89 -1.68
CA MET A 246 -5.75 9.96 -2.13
C MET A 246 -6.88 10.23 -1.13
N ALA A 247 -7.53 9.20 -0.62
CA ALA A 247 -8.64 9.36 0.32
C ALA A 247 -8.20 9.98 1.66
N VAL A 248 -6.99 9.67 2.13
CA VAL A 248 -6.46 10.15 3.41
C VAL A 248 -5.83 11.54 3.29
N PHE A 249 -5.06 11.79 2.22
CA PHE A 249 -4.27 13.01 2.07
C PHE A 249 -4.83 13.99 1.04
N GLY A 250 -5.88 13.62 0.30
CA GLY A 250 -6.50 14.46 -0.74
C GLY A 250 -5.63 14.63 -2.00
N ASP A 251 -4.60 13.80 -2.17
CA ASP A 251 -3.64 13.91 -3.27
C ASP A 251 -4.08 13.08 -4.48
N ALA A 252 -4.75 13.73 -5.44
CA ALA A 252 -5.17 13.11 -6.70
C ALA A 252 -3.98 12.80 -7.65
N SER A 253 -2.78 13.34 -7.40
CA SER A 253 -1.60 13.08 -8.22
C SER A 253 -1.16 11.60 -8.14
N ALA A 254 -1.47 10.93 -7.04
CA ALA A 254 -1.21 9.50 -6.86
C ALA A 254 -1.93 8.62 -7.91
N ILE A 255 -3.16 9.00 -8.33
CA ILE A 255 -3.90 8.27 -9.39
C ILE A 255 -3.36 8.61 -10.78
N ALA A 256 -3.10 9.89 -11.06
CA ALA A 256 -2.48 10.29 -12.32
C ALA A 256 -1.12 9.61 -12.52
N GLY A 257 -0.37 9.42 -11.42
CA GLY A 257 0.86 8.64 -11.39
C GLY A 257 0.65 7.16 -11.73
N LEU A 258 -0.43 6.50 -11.33
CA LEU A 258 -0.68 5.09 -11.65
C LEU A 258 -0.82 4.82 -13.14
N ALA A 259 -1.60 5.64 -13.86
CA ALA A 259 -1.78 5.48 -15.30
C ALA A 259 -0.47 5.70 -16.11
N ALA A 260 0.39 6.61 -15.62
CA ALA A 260 1.69 6.89 -16.25
C ALA A 260 2.81 5.94 -15.79
N THR A 261 2.60 5.12 -14.76
CA THR A 261 3.66 4.41 -14.05
C THR A 261 3.49 2.89 -13.99
N ILE A 262 2.54 2.29 -14.73
CA ILE A 262 2.45 0.83 -14.79
C ILE A 262 3.83 0.20 -15.07
N PRO A 263 4.61 0.66 -16.06
CA PRO A 263 5.94 0.12 -16.27
C PRO A 263 6.95 0.48 -15.18
N THR A 264 6.87 1.72 -14.65
CA THR A 264 7.75 2.17 -13.57
C THR A 264 7.36 1.57 -12.22
N ALA A 265 6.07 1.32 -11.96
CA ALA A 265 5.64 0.62 -10.76
C ALA A 265 6.12 -0.84 -10.75
N LEU A 266 6.08 -1.53 -11.88
CA LEU A 266 6.63 -2.89 -12.00
C LEU A 266 8.16 -2.89 -11.91
N ALA A 267 8.82 -1.86 -12.43
CA ALA A 267 10.27 -1.73 -12.38
C ALA A 267 10.79 -1.24 -11.02
N HIS A 268 9.99 -0.51 -10.24
CA HIS A 268 10.38 0.10 -8.97
C HIS A 268 9.86 -0.61 -7.72
N SER A 269 8.76 -1.32 -7.82
CA SER A 269 8.22 -2.06 -6.68
C SER A 269 8.74 -3.49 -6.66
N GLY A 270 10.03 -3.71 -6.48
CA GLY A 270 10.62 -5.05 -6.41
C GLY A 270 9.67 -6.07 -5.74
N PHE A 271 9.65 -7.27 -6.25
CA PHE A 271 8.78 -8.31 -5.72
C PHE A 271 9.05 -8.53 -4.23
N SER A 272 8.00 -8.77 -3.46
CA SER A 272 8.15 -9.08 -2.04
C SER A 272 8.96 -10.37 -1.85
N ARG A 273 9.61 -10.53 -0.70
CA ARG A 273 10.32 -11.78 -0.38
C ARG A 273 9.44 -13.02 -0.47
N ASP A 274 8.14 -12.86 -0.20
CA ASP A 274 7.18 -13.96 -0.31
C ASP A 274 6.93 -14.33 -1.77
N PHE A 275 6.85 -13.34 -2.68
CA PHE A 275 6.75 -13.56 -4.12
C PHE A 275 7.99 -14.24 -4.69
N GLU A 276 9.17 -13.82 -4.23
CA GLU A 276 10.43 -14.46 -4.62
C GLU A 276 10.49 -15.93 -4.19
N ARG A 277 10.03 -16.26 -2.96
CA ARG A 277 9.94 -17.64 -2.50
C ARG A 277 8.94 -18.48 -3.31
N GLU A 278 7.76 -17.90 -3.64
CA GLU A 278 6.77 -18.57 -4.49
C GLU A 278 7.38 -18.85 -5.89
N ALA A 279 8.09 -17.89 -6.48
CA ALA A 279 8.72 -18.04 -7.80
C ALA A 279 9.93 -19.00 -7.77
N ASP A 280 10.79 -18.93 -6.75
CA ASP A 280 11.92 -19.84 -6.60
C ASP A 280 11.46 -21.30 -6.43
N GLN A 281 10.46 -21.53 -5.59
CA GLN A 281 9.93 -22.88 -5.39
C GLN A 281 9.35 -23.45 -6.69
N PHE A 282 8.59 -22.64 -7.43
CA PHE A 282 8.08 -23.03 -8.74
C PHE A 282 9.22 -23.33 -9.71
N ALA A 283 10.26 -22.48 -9.76
CA ALA A 283 11.43 -22.68 -10.61
C ALA A 283 12.16 -23.98 -10.30
N PHE A 284 12.39 -24.30 -9.02
CA PHE A 284 13.04 -25.55 -8.62
C PHE A 284 12.25 -26.78 -9.07
N ASP A 285 10.93 -26.75 -8.89
CA ASP A 285 10.05 -27.85 -9.32
C ASP A 285 10.04 -28.00 -10.85
N LEU A 286 9.97 -26.86 -11.57
CA LEU A 286 9.95 -26.86 -13.03
C LEU A 286 11.28 -27.34 -13.62
N LEU A 287 12.41 -26.86 -13.08
CA LEU A 287 13.74 -27.27 -13.52
C LEU A 287 13.93 -28.78 -13.35
N ARG A 288 13.57 -29.34 -12.21
CA ARG A 288 13.63 -30.81 -11.96
C ARG A 288 12.77 -31.58 -12.96
N LYS A 289 11.51 -31.18 -13.17
CA LYS A 289 10.60 -31.80 -14.15
C LYS A 289 11.13 -31.71 -15.57
N SER A 290 11.96 -30.72 -15.86
CA SER A 290 12.59 -30.51 -17.17
C SER A 290 13.98 -31.15 -17.29
N GLY A 291 14.44 -31.91 -16.29
CA GLY A 291 15.74 -32.54 -16.28
C GLY A 291 16.90 -31.55 -16.12
N GLN A 292 16.65 -30.38 -15.52
CA GLN A 292 17.64 -29.34 -15.25
C GLN A 292 17.87 -29.19 -13.74
N ARG A 293 18.98 -28.55 -13.34
CA ARG A 293 19.36 -28.43 -11.95
C ARG A 293 18.91 -27.12 -11.33
N PRO A 294 18.21 -27.12 -10.19
CA PRO A 294 17.92 -25.90 -9.44
C PRO A 294 19.18 -25.07 -9.11
N ALA A 295 20.32 -25.72 -8.90
CA ALA A 295 21.60 -25.05 -8.63
C ALA A 295 22.06 -24.10 -9.76
N ASP A 296 21.56 -24.27 -11.00
CA ASP A 296 21.86 -23.34 -12.10
C ASP A 296 21.24 -21.97 -11.86
N LEU A 297 20.08 -21.89 -11.14
CA LEU A 297 19.53 -20.62 -10.69
C LEU A 297 20.41 -19.96 -9.61
N GLY A 298 20.92 -20.74 -8.65
CA GLY A 298 21.86 -20.23 -7.66
C GLY A 298 23.13 -19.66 -8.30
N ALA A 299 23.69 -20.39 -9.28
CA ALA A 299 24.86 -19.92 -10.02
C ALA A 299 24.56 -18.65 -10.85
N ALA A 300 23.37 -18.53 -11.43
CA ALA A 300 22.93 -17.32 -12.14
C ALA A 300 22.81 -16.11 -11.19
N LEU A 301 22.22 -16.29 -10.00
CA LEU A 301 22.08 -15.24 -8.99
C LEU A 301 23.45 -14.73 -8.52
N VAL A 302 24.44 -15.62 -8.30
CA VAL A 302 25.80 -15.24 -7.95
C VAL A 302 26.46 -14.38 -9.03
N ARG A 303 26.25 -14.72 -10.32
CA ARG A 303 26.77 -13.92 -11.43
C ARG A 303 26.12 -12.55 -11.54
N LEU A 304 24.81 -12.49 -11.37
CA LEU A 304 24.06 -11.22 -11.33
C LEU A 304 24.57 -10.34 -10.19
N GLN A 305 24.79 -10.91 -9.00
CA GLN A 305 25.34 -10.19 -7.84
C GLN A 305 26.73 -9.64 -8.12
N ALA A 306 27.60 -10.45 -8.71
CA ALA A 306 28.95 -10.01 -9.07
C ALA A 306 28.95 -8.93 -10.16
N ALA A 307 28.01 -8.95 -11.09
CA ALA A 307 27.86 -7.89 -12.10
C ALA A 307 27.38 -6.58 -11.46
N HIS A 308 26.38 -6.65 -10.60
CA HIS A 308 25.85 -5.49 -9.87
C HIS A 308 26.90 -4.82 -8.96
N GLN A 309 27.73 -5.61 -8.28
CA GLN A 309 28.82 -5.11 -7.44
C GLN A 309 29.86 -4.36 -8.29
N ARG A 310 30.28 -4.94 -9.42
CA ARG A 310 31.26 -4.31 -10.35
C ARG A 310 30.76 -2.96 -10.85
N ASP A 311 29.52 -2.89 -11.32
CA ASP A 311 28.92 -1.64 -11.78
C ASP A 311 28.88 -0.57 -10.68
N SER A 312 28.59 -0.99 -9.43
CA SER A 312 28.56 -0.10 -8.28
C SER A 312 29.93 0.43 -7.89
N ASP A 313 30.98 -0.40 -8.00
CA ASP A 313 32.35 -0.02 -7.65
C ASP A 313 32.97 0.86 -8.75
N GLU A 314 32.66 0.62 -10.03
CA GLU A 314 33.04 1.49 -11.13
C GLU A 314 32.41 2.88 -10.99
N ASP A 315 31.14 2.98 -10.65
CA ASP A 315 30.45 4.26 -10.41
C ASP A 315 31.09 5.02 -9.23
N LYS A 316 31.40 4.37 -8.12
CA LYS A 316 32.10 4.97 -6.98
C LYS A 316 33.47 5.50 -7.37
N SER A 317 34.27 4.68 -8.05
CA SER A 317 35.61 5.04 -8.49
C SER A 317 35.58 6.24 -9.42
N TYR A 318 34.63 6.30 -10.34
CA TYR A 318 34.44 7.44 -11.26
C TYR A 318 34.05 8.71 -10.52
N GLN A 319 33.14 8.65 -9.54
CA GLN A 319 32.75 9.80 -8.72
C GLN A 319 33.93 10.31 -7.85
N GLU A 320 34.73 9.41 -7.27
CA GLU A 320 35.91 9.78 -6.52
C GLU A 320 36.97 10.48 -7.38
N GLN A 321 37.21 9.97 -8.61
CA GLN A 321 38.15 10.61 -9.55
C GLN A 321 37.68 12.01 -9.93
N ARG A 322 36.37 12.21 -10.15
CA ARG A 322 35.80 13.53 -10.44
C ARG A 322 35.90 14.47 -9.25
N ALA A 323 35.63 13.99 -8.03
CA ALA A 323 35.77 14.79 -6.83
C ALA A 323 37.22 15.26 -6.60
N LYS A 324 38.21 14.37 -6.82
CA LYS A 324 39.64 14.71 -6.77
C LYS A 324 40.03 15.73 -7.86
N ALA A 325 39.34 15.73 -9.01
CA ALA A 325 39.55 16.68 -10.08
C ALA A 325 38.81 18.03 -9.87
N GLY A 326 38.20 18.28 -8.73
CA GLY A 326 37.43 19.48 -8.43
C GLY A 326 36.16 19.66 -9.29
N LYS A 327 35.73 18.61 -9.96
CA LYS A 327 34.53 18.62 -10.81
C LYS A 327 33.29 18.19 -9.97
N ARG A 328 32.19 18.92 -10.17
CA ARG A 328 30.89 18.50 -9.56
C ARG A 328 30.59 17.03 -9.91
N PRO A 329 29.92 16.29 -9.01
CA PRO A 329 29.48 14.92 -9.33
C PRO A 329 28.85 14.90 -10.71
N ALA A 330 29.29 14.00 -11.58
CA ALA A 330 28.62 13.85 -12.85
C ALA A 330 27.19 13.44 -12.55
N ARG A 331 26.23 14.05 -13.24
CA ARG A 331 24.96 13.37 -13.44
C ARG A 331 25.34 12.08 -14.18
N THR A 332 25.42 10.97 -13.45
CA THR A 332 25.64 9.67 -14.06
C THR A 332 24.66 9.52 -15.22
N THR A 333 25.08 8.94 -16.32
CA THR A 333 24.25 8.59 -17.46
C THR A 333 23.08 7.66 -17.07
N ARG A 334 23.15 7.02 -15.91
CA ARG A 334 21.98 6.52 -15.18
C ARG A 334 21.11 7.74 -14.81
N ARG A 335 20.09 8.01 -15.61
CA ARG A 335 19.06 9.03 -15.33
C ARG A 335 18.63 8.91 -13.88
N ARG A 336 19.03 9.91 -13.02
CA ARG A 336 18.60 10.11 -11.64
C ARG A 336 18.14 8.85 -10.88
N GLY A 337 19.08 8.15 -10.24
CA GLY A 337 18.80 7.47 -8.97
C GLY A 337 17.90 6.23 -9.00
N VAL A 338 17.54 5.72 -10.17
CA VAL A 338 16.71 4.53 -10.27
C VAL A 338 17.60 3.39 -10.72
N ASP A 339 17.94 2.52 -9.78
CA ASP A 339 18.48 1.21 -10.08
C ASP A 339 17.35 0.35 -10.64
N MET A 340 17.42 -0.01 -11.92
CA MET A 340 16.46 -0.90 -12.59
C MET A 340 17.10 -2.25 -12.92
N GLY A 341 18.26 -2.55 -12.34
CA GLY A 341 18.88 -3.87 -12.49
C GLY A 341 18.06 -4.99 -11.85
N TYR A 342 18.43 -6.23 -12.12
CA TYR A 342 17.72 -7.43 -11.66
C TYR A 342 17.38 -7.40 -10.17
N PHE A 343 18.29 -6.94 -9.31
CA PHE A 343 18.06 -6.89 -7.86
C PHE A 343 17.16 -5.75 -7.38
N SER A 344 16.83 -4.80 -8.22
CA SER A 344 15.80 -3.80 -7.89
C SER A 344 14.40 -4.40 -7.97
N THR A 345 14.20 -5.35 -8.87
CA THR A 345 12.94 -6.08 -9.05
C THR A 345 12.92 -7.41 -8.29
N HIS A 346 14.06 -8.06 -8.14
CA HIS A 346 14.23 -9.39 -7.51
C HIS A 346 15.29 -9.32 -6.41
N PRO A 347 14.97 -8.94 -5.18
CA PRO A 347 15.95 -8.84 -4.10
C PRO A 347 16.75 -10.13 -3.93
N ALA A 348 18.08 -10.03 -4.13
CA ALA A 348 18.98 -11.13 -3.86
C ALA A 348 19.10 -11.30 -2.35
N THR A 349 18.99 -12.53 -1.91
CA THR A 349 19.34 -12.91 -0.55
C THR A 349 20.26 -14.13 -0.61
N ASP A 350 21.23 -14.20 0.30
CA ASP A 350 22.05 -15.40 0.47
C ASP A 350 21.19 -16.65 0.76
N GLU A 351 19.97 -16.43 1.28
CA GLU A 351 18.96 -17.45 1.49
C GLU A 351 18.52 -18.08 0.17
N ARG A 352 18.23 -17.29 -0.87
CA ARG A 352 17.81 -17.78 -2.20
C ARG A 352 18.92 -18.58 -2.88
N ILE A 353 20.15 -18.08 -2.83
CA ILE A 353 21.31 -18.78 -3.39
C ILE A 353 21.51 -20.14 -2.69
N ARG A 354 21.42 -20.16 -1.36
CA ARG A 354 21.50 -21.40 -0.58
C ARG A 354 20.37 -22.36 -0.92
N ALA A 355 19.11 -21.86 -0.93
CA ALA A 355 17.95 -22.68 -1.26
C ALA A 355 18.06 -23.33 -2.65
N ALA A 356 18.57 -22.62 -3.65
CA ALA A 356 18.81 -23.15 -4.99
C ALA A 356 19.88 -24.26 -5.01
N ASN A 357 20.94 -24.09 -4.21
CA ASN A 357 22.04 -25.08 -4.14
C ASN A 357 21.68 -26.33 -3.31
N GLU A 358 20.81 -26.17 -2.31
CA GLU A 358 20.35 -27.24 -1.42
C GLU A 358 19.10 -27.95 -1.95
N ALA A 359 18.43 -27.37 -2.96
CA ALA A 359 17.26 -27.98 -3.57
C ALA A 359 17.58 -29.38 -4.12
N PRO A 360 16.75 -30.40 -3.87
CA PRO A 360 16.95 -31.73 -4.42
C PRO A 360 17.10 -31.67 -5.94
N GLN A 361 18.00 -32.53 -6.48
CA GLN A 361 18.23 -32.62 -7.92
C GLN A 361 17.13 -33.41 -8.64
#